data_4c17cf2596dfc64539a13a61a589520c
#
_entry.id   4c17cf2596dfc64539a13a61a589520c
#
_cell.length_a   1.000
_cell.length_b   1.000
_cell.length_c   1.000
_cell.angle_alpha   90.00
_cell.angle_beta   90.00
_cell.angle_gamma   90.00
#
_symmetry.space_group_name_H-M   'P 1'
#
loop_
_entity.id
_entity.type
_entity.pdbx_description
1 polymer ?
#
loop_
_entity_poly.entity_id
_entity_poly.type
_entity_poly.pdbx_seq_one_letter_code
_entity_poly.pdbx_strand_id
1 'polypeptide(L)'
;MLYDTLIAAHSHDEIASVLAHEIGHWKLRHVLKQLLAMEAVSFAGFYLVFRLMESPLLYETFGFPSPLPCAGLLLAAVVLKPVAFFLSPAGAAISRKYEREADCYALGLVGSTRFLAQALRRLAKENLANLHPHPAYVAFYYSHPPLAERVERLQAMDGTGLS
;
A
#
# COMPACT_ATOMS: atom_id res chain seq x y z
N MET A 1 -9.50 7.15 12.47
CA MET A 1 -9.52 7.40 13.92
C MET A 1 -8.41 8.40 14.18
N LEU A 2 -8.75 9.63 14.61
CA LEU A 2 -7.76 10.64 14.96
C LEU A 2 -7.35 10.38 16.43
N TYR A 3 -6.06 10.13 16.64
CA TYR A 3 -5.54 9.94 17.99
C TYR A 3 -5.43 11.29 18.69
N ASP A 4 -5.69 11.34 20.00
CA ASP A 4 -5.58 12.55 20.82
C ASP A 4 -4.19 13.19 20.72
N THR A 5 -3.16 12.35 20.54
CA THR A 5 -1.78 12.78 20.30
C THR A 5 -1.60 13.53 18.99
N LEU A 6 -2.31 13.15 17.93
CA LEU A 6 -2.27 13.83 16.64
C LEU A 6 -2.91 15.22 16.74
N ILE A 7 -4.03 15.32 17.46
CA ILE A 7 -4.74 16.59 17.67
C ILE A 7 -3.90 17.56 18.53
N ALA A 8 -3.20 17.04 19.53
CA ALA A 8 -2.34 17.84 20.38
C ALA A 8 -1.03 18.33 19.70
N ALA A 9 -0.53 17.56 18.73
CA ALA A 9 0.74 17.82 18.07
C ALA A 9 0.65 18.68 16.80
N HIS A 10 -0.55 18.79 16.18
CA HIS A 10 -0.72 19.43 14.88
C HIS A 10 -1.62 20.66 14.94
N SER A 11 -1.37 21.63 14.04
CA SER A 11 -2.26 22.79 13.86
C SER A 11 -3.59 22.37 13.22
N HIS A 12 -4.62 23.22 13.36
CA HIS A 12 -5.93 22.98 12.71
C HIS A 12 -5.81 22.83 11.19
N ASP A 13 -4.94 23.60 10.54
CA ASP A 13 -4.73 23.52 9.08
C ASP A 13 -4.00 22.24 8.67
N GLU A 14 -3.05 21.76 9.48
CA GLU A 14 -2.41 20.47 9.28
C GLU A 14 -3.45 19.33 9.39
N ILE A 15 -4.28 19.37 10.42
CA ILE A 15 -5.37 18.39 10.62
C ILE A 15 -6.37 18.44 9.46
N ALA A 16 -6.78 19.63 9.04
CA ALA A 16 -7.69 19.81 7.91
C ALA A 16 -7.11 19.23 6.61
N SER A 17 -5.81 19.42 6.37
CA SER A 17 -5.12 18.87 5.20
C SER A 17 -5.01 17.35 5.23
N VAL A 18 -4.76 16.75 6.40
CA VAL A 18 -4.77 15.29 6.59
C VAL A 18 -6.18 14.74 6.37
N LEU A 19 -7.21 15.38 6.92
CA LEU A 19 -8.60 15.00 6.69
C LEU A 19 -9.00 15.10 5.22
N ALA A 20 -8.55 16.12 4.50
CA ALA A 20 -8.79 16.27 3.08
C ALA A 20 -8.17 15.11 2.27
N HIS A 21 -6.99 14.64 2.66
CA HIS A 21 -6.34 13.47 2.08
C HIS A 21 -7.16 12.18 2.35
N GLU A 22 -7.62 11.97 3.58
CA GLU A 22 -8.48 10.82 3.93
C GLU A 22 -9.82 10.86 3.18
N ILE A 23 -10.42 12.05 3.03
CA ILE A 23 -11.62 12.24 2.20
C ILE A 23 -11.31 11.87 0.74
N GLY A 24 -10.10 12.15 0.24
CA GLY A 24 -9.64 11.73 -1.08
C GLY A 24 -9.71 10.22 -1.25
N HIS A 25 -9.19 9.44 -0.31
CA HIS A 25 -9.29 7.99 -0.32
C HIS A 25 -10.73 7.49 -0.38
N TRP A 26 -11.60 8.10 0.43
CA TRP A 26 -13.02 7.74 0.47
C TRP A 26 -13.75 8.11 -0.84
N LYS A 27 -13.58 9.34 -1.34
CA LYS A 27 -14.24 9.82 -2.56
C LYS A 27 -13.81 9.05 -3.80
N LEU A 28 -12.53 8.74 -3.92
CA LEU A 28 -11.97 7.97 -5.02
C LEU A 28 -12.18 6.46 -4.87
N ARG A 29 -12.83 6.04 -3.77
CA ARG A 29 -13.17 4.64 -3.44
C ARG A 29 -11.96 3.72 -3.40
N HIS A 30 -10.81 4.21 -2.93
CA HIS A 30 -9.57 3.43 -2.91
C HIS A 30 -9.71 2.16 -2.08
N VAL A 31 -10.35 2.25 -0.90
CA VAL A 31 -10.59 1.09 -0.02
C VAL A 31 -11.46 0.04 -0.72
N LEU A 32 -12.53 0.47 -1.39
CA LEU A 32 -13.40 -0.46 -2.11
C LEU A 32 -12.67 -1.13 -3.28
N LYS A 33 -11.90 -0.37 -4.06
CA LYS A 33 -11.08 -0.90 -5.17
C LYS A 33 -10.05 -1.92 -4.67
N GLN A 34 -9.38 -1.63 -3.55
CA GLN A 34 -8.42 -2.55 -2.92
C GLN A 34 -9.11 -3.80 -2.41
N LEU A 35 -10.27 -3.67 -1.75
CA LEU A 35 -11.05 -4.79 -1.25
C LEU A 35 -11.46 -5.73 -2.38
N LEU A 36 -12.02 -5.20 -3.47
CA LEU A 36 -12.43 -6.00 -4.63
C LEU A 36 -11.22 -6.68 -5.31
N ALA A 37 -10.10 -5.98 -5.42
CA ALA A 37 -8.87 -6.56 -5.98
C ALA A 37 -8.32 -7.68 -5.09
N MET A 38 -8.28 -7.48 -3.77
CA MET A 38 -7.86 -8.51 -2.81
C MET A 38 -8.77 -9.73 -2.84
N GLU A 39 -10.08 -9.52 -2.95
CA GLU A 39 -11.05 -10.62 -3.06
C GLU A 39 -10.84 -11.43 -4.33
N ALA A 40 -10.67 -10.76 -5.48
CA ALA A 40 -10.38 -11.43 -6.75
C ALA A 40 -9.06 -12.23 -6.69
N VAL A 41 -8.01 -11.66 -6.09
CA VAL A 41 -6.72 -12.36 -5.88
C VAL A 41 -6.89 -13.54 -4.93
N SER A 42 -7.70 -13.43 -3.88
CA SER A 42 -7.98 -14.51 -2.93
C SER A 42 -8.70 -15.67 -3.62
N PHE A 43 -9.73 -15.41 -4.42
CA PHE A 43 -10.40 -16.45 -5.20
C PHE A 43 -9.47 -17.15 -6.19
N ALA A 44 -8.66 -16.38 -6.92
CA ALA A 44 -7.65 -16.94 -7.82
C ALA A 44 -6.62 -17.79 -7.05
N GLY A 45 -6.19 -17.32 -5.88
CA GLY A 45 -5.27 -18.04 -5.00
C GLY A 45 -5.86 -19.36 -4.49
N PHE A 46 -7.09 -19.36 -3.99
CA PHE A 46 -7.78 -20.58 -3.55
C PHE A 46 -7.98 -21.57 -4.70
N TYR A 47 -8.38 -21.09 -5.88
CA TYR A 47 -8.48 -21.93 -7.06
C TYR A 47 -7.13 -22.56 -7.43
N LEU A 48 -6.05 -21.80 -7.37
CA LEU A 48 -4.71 -22.30 -7.66
C LEU A 48 -4.23 -23.33 -6.63
N VAL A 49 -4.48 -23.09 -5.35
CA VAL A 49 -4.21 -24.06 -4.27
C VAL A 49 -4.98 -25.35 -4.52
N PHE A 50 -6.28 -25.26 -4.81
CA PHE A 50 -7.12 -26.41 -5.14
C PHE A 50 -6.53 -27.22 -6.30
N ARG A 51 -6.17 -26.55 -7.41
CA ARG A 51 -5.57 -27.20 -8.59
C ARG A 51 -4.21 -27.85 -8.30
N LEU A 52 -3.40 -27.23 -7.48
CA LEU A 52 -2.12 -27.80 -7.04
C LEU A 52 -2.32 -29.05 -6.18
N MET A 53 -3.28 -29.00 -5.26
CA MET A 53 -3.58 -30.16 -4.38
C MET A 53 -4.16 -31.36 -5.14
N GLU A 54 -4.80 -31.15 -6.29
CA GLU A 54 -5.27 -32.25 -7.17
C GLU A 54 -4.16 -32.81 -8.07
N SER A 55 -3.01 -32.14 -8.19
CA SER A 55 -1.93 -32.52 -9.09
C SER A 55 -1.04 -33.61 -8.49
N PRO A 56 -0.96 -34.81 -9.06
CA PRO A 56 -0.02 -35.85 -8.63
C PRO A 56 1.43 -35.36 -8.69
N LEU A 57 1.77 -34.53 -9.69
CA LEU A 57 3.10 -33.98 -9.88
C LEU A 57 3.59 -33.21 -8.64
N LEU A 58 2.71 -32.51 -7.93
CA LEU A 58 3.08 -31.81 -6.70
C LEU A 58 3.63 -32.81 -5.67
N TYR A 59 2.94 -33.90 -5.45
CA TYR A 59 3.31 -34.89 -4.44
C TYR A 59 4.55 -35.71 -4.86
N GLU A 60 4.60 -36.16 -6.10
CA GLU A 60 5.73 -36.91 -6.66
C GLU A 60 7.04 -36.11 -6.59
N THR A 61 6.99 -34.81 -6.92
CA THR A 61 8.17 -33.92 -6.87
C THR A 61 8.76 -33.83 -5.47
N PHE A 62 7.94 -33.90 -4.43
CA PHE A 62 8.36 -33.83 -3.04
C PHE A 62 8.46 -35.20 -2.34
N GLY A 63 8.39 -36.31 -3.11
CA GLY A 63 8.62 -37.67 -2.62
C GLY A 63 7.44 -38.30 -1.86
N PHE A 64 6.24 -37.79 -2.02
CA PHE A 64 5.04 -38.41 -1.42
C PHE A 64 4.44 -39.46 -2.36
N PRO A 65 4.20 -40.69 -1.87
CA PRO A 65 3.71 -41.78 -2.71
C PRO A 65 2.22 -41.65 -3.07
N SER A 66 1.49 -40.77 -2.36
CA SER A 66 0.04 -40.58 -2.59
C SER A 66 -0.36 -39.15 -2.11
N PRO A 67 -1.47 -38.61 -2.66
CA PRO A 67 -1.99 -37.32 -2.20
C PRO A 67 -2.43 -37.40 -0.72
N LEU A 68 -1.87 -36.45 0.07
CA LEU A 68 -2.21 -36.26 1.48
C LEU A 68 -2.67 -34.80 1.65
N PRO A 69 -3.95 -34.53 2.01
CA PRO A 69 -4.48 -33.15 2.02
C PRO A 69 -3.65 -32.15 2.85
N CYS A 70 -3.19 -32.56 4.05
CA CYS A 70 -2.37 -31.69 4.90
C CYS A 70 -1.00 -31.39 4.26
N ALA A 71 -0.36 -32.41 3.64
CA ALA A 71 0.89 -32.21 2.93
C ALA A 71 0.68 -31.34 1.68
N GLY A 72 -0.40 -31.57 0.93
CA GLY A 72 -0.75 -30.80 -0.25
C GLY A 72 -0.92 -29.32 0.04
N LEU A 73 -1.57 -28.95 1.13
CA LEU A 73 -1.73 -27.57 1.54
C LEU A 73 -0.38 -26.91 1.87
N LEU A 74 0.48 -27.60 2.60
CA LEU A 74 1.82 -27.12 2.93
C LEU A 74 2.69 -26.93 1.67
N LEU A 75 2.67 -27.94 0.78
CA LEU A 75 3.45 -27.89 -0.47
C LEU A 75 2.94 -26.79 -1.40
N ALA A 76 1.63 -26.62 -1.53
CA ALA A 76 1.05 -25.50 -2.29
C ALA A 76 1.52 -24.14 -1.72
N ALA A 77 1.52 -23.98 -0.41
CA ALA A 77 2.00 -22.75 0.23
C ALA A 77 3.50 -22.50 -0.07
N VAL A 78 4.34 -23.55 -0.04
CA VAL A 78 5.76 -23.44 -0.36
C VAL A 78 5.98 -23.02 -1.82
N VAL A 79 5.23 -23.62 -2.76
CA VAL A 79 5.34 -23.32 -4.20
C VAL A 79 4.79 -21.94 -4.54
N LEU A 80 3.71 -21.50 -3.89
CA LEU A 80 3.07 -20.21 -4.19
C LEU A 80 3.74 -19.02 -3.51
N LYS A 81 4.48 -19.22 -2.42
CA LYS A 81 5.14 -18.13 -1.70
C LYS A 81 6.10 -17.30 -2.57
N PRO A 82 7.00 -17.87 -3.40
CA PRO A 82 7.81 -17.11 -4.34
C PRO A 82 6.97 -16.33 -5.36
N VAL A 83 5.90 -16.92 -5.88
CA VAL A 83 4.99 -16.26 -6.83
C VAL A 83 4.37 -15.01 -6.18
N ALA A 84 3.83 -15.15 -4.97
CA ALA A 84 3.26 -14.04 -4.22
C ALA A 84 4.30 -12.94 -3.94
N PHE A 85 5.55 -13.33 -3.63
CA PHE A 85 6.64 -12.38 -3.42
C PHE A 85 6.91 -11.54 -4.68
N PHE A 86 7.02 -12.16 -5.85
CA PHE A 86 7.28 -11.43 -7.09
C PHE A 86 6.07 -10.62 -7.59
N LEU A 87 4.86 -10.91 -7.13
CA LEU A 87 3.67 -10.10 -7.40
C LEU A 87 3.50 -8.92 -6.43
N SER A 88 4.16 -8.94 -5.27
CA SER A 88 4.00 -7.89 -4.25
C SER A 88 4.33 -6.47 -4.73
N PRO A 89 5.33 -6.22 -5.63
CA PRO A 89 5.61 -4.88 -6.14
C PRO A 89 4.44 -4.26 -6.90
N ALA A 90 3.63 -5.08 -7.58
CA ALA A 90 2.46 -4.59 -8.31
C ALA A 90 1.40 -4.01 -7.35
N GLY A 91 1.10 -4.73 -6.27
CA GLY A 91 0.20 -4.25 -5.22
C GLY A 91 0.72 -2.97 -4.54
N ALA A 92 2.01 -2.95 -4.19
CA ALA A 92 2.67 -1.78 -3.62
C ALA A 92 2.63 -0.55 -4.57
N ALA A 93 2.82 -0.77 -5.88
CA ALA A 93 2.75 0.30 -6.88
C ALA A 93 1.33 0.89 -7.00
N ILE A 94 0.29 0.05 -6.95
CA ILE A 94 -1.12 0.49 -6.95
C ILE A 94 -1.40 1.31 -5.68
N SER A 95 -0.96 0.85 -4.51
CA SER A 95 -1.15 1.58 -3.26
C SER A 95 -0.48 2.96 -3.32
N ARG A 96 0.78 3.04 -3.77
CA ARG A 96 1.48 4.33 -3.96
C ARG A 96 0.79 5.24 -4.99
N LYS A 97 0.14 4.68 -6.02
CA LYS A 97 -0.68 5.46 -6.94
C LYS A 97 -1.88 6.09 -6.22
N TYR A 98 -2.57 5.33 -5.39
CA TYR A 98 -3.71 5.84 -4.61
C TYR A 98 -3.32 6.95 -3.63
N GLU A 99 -2.15 6.86 -3.01
CA GLU A 99 -1.60 7.95 -2.19
C GLU A 99 -1.44 9.23 -3.00
N ARG A 100 -0.88 9.11 -4.22
CA ARG A 100 -0.70 10.26 -5.11
C ARG A 100 -2.04 10.88 -5.55
N GLU A 101 -3.04 10.07 -5.80
CA GLU A 101 -4.39 10.53 -6.17
C GLU A 101 -5.07 11.23 -4.97
N ALA A 102 -4.92 10.72 -3.76
CA ALA A 102 -5.43 11.33 -2.55
C ALA A 102 -4.76 12.67 -2.24
N ASP A 103 -3.44 12.78 -2.45
CA ASP A 103 -2.71 14.05 -2.32
C ASP A 103 -3.21 15.11 -3.31
N CYS A 104 -3.44 14.73 -4.58
CA CYS A 104 -4.01 15.62 -5.59
C CYS A 104 -5.43 16.07 -5.22
N TYR A 105 -6.23 15.16 -4.68
CA TYR A 105 -7.58 15.48 -4.21
C TYR A 105 -7.54 16.45 -3.04
N ALA A 106 -6.65 16.23 -2.08
CA ALA A 106 -6.46 17.13 -0.95
C ALA A 106 -6.09 18.55 -1.39
N LEU A 107 -5.18 18.69 -2.37
CA LEU A 107 -4.84 19.99 -2.96
C LEU A 107 -6.07 20.69 -3.55
N GLY A 108 -6.87 19.96 -4.33
CA GLY A 108 -8.10 20.50 -4.91
C GLY A 108 -9.17 20.92 -3.88
N LEU A 109 -9.15 20.34 -2.68
CA LEU A 109 -10.09 20.64 -1.62
C LEU A 109 -9.64 21.78 -0.71
N VAL A 110 -8.35 21.85 -0.37
CA VAL A 110 -7.77 22.82 0.60
C VAL A 110 -7.08 23.98 -0.08
N GLY A 111 -6.77 23.88 -1.37
CA GLY A 111 -6.11 24.91 -2.17
C GLY A 111 -4.60 25.04 -1.97
N SER A 112 -3.99 24.28 -1.06
CA SER A 112 -2.55 24.27 -0.81
C SER A 112 -2.10 22.93 -0.23
N THR A 113 -0.91 22.48 -0.61
CA THR A 113 -0.29 21.27 -0.06
C THR A 113 0.65 21.57 1.10
N ARG A 114 0.90 22.85 1.42
CA ARG A 114 1.86 23.29 2.43
C ARG A 114 1.66 22.64 3.79
N PHE A 115 0.44 22.63 4.28
CA PHE A 115 0.11 22.09 5.61
C PHE A 115 0.21 20.57 5.64
N LEU A 116 -0.18 19.89 4.56
CA LEU A 116 0.00 18.44 4.42
C LEU A 116 1.50 18.08 4.43
N ALA A 117 2.32 18.84 3.68
CA ALA A 117 3.77 18.64 3.68
C ALA A 117 4.40 18.89 5.06
N GLN A 118 3.90 19.88 5.83
CA GLN A 118 4.35 20.13 7.19
C GLN A 118 3.98 18.99 8.14
N ALA A 119 2.75 18.50 8.07
CA ALA A 119 2.29 17.36 8.87
C ALA A 119 3.14 16.11 8.59
N LEU A 120 3.43 15.81 7.32
CA LEU A 120 4.28 14.67 6.93
C LEU A 120 5.72 14.81 7.44
N ARG A 121 6.31 16.02 7.41
CA ARG A 121 7.66 16.25 7.96
C ARG A 121 7.70 16.03 9.47
N ARG A 122 6.67 16.45 10.20
CA ARG A 122 6.57 16.23 11.63
C ARG A 122 6.46 14.73 11.93
N LEU A 123 5.58 14.04 11.23
CA LEU A 123 5.40 12.60 11.33
C LEU A 123 6.70 11.82 11.03
N ALA A 124 7.46 12.24 10.01
CA ALA A 124 8.75 11.65 9.67
C ALA A 124 9.76 11.78 10.82
N LYS A 125 9.80 12.94 11.47
CA LYS A 125 10.69 13.20 12.60
C LYS A 125 10.32 12.38 13.84
N GLU A 126 9.02 12.30 14.16
CA GLU A 126 8.52 11.57 15.32
C GLU A 126 8.72 10.05 15.20
N ASN A 127 8.56 9.51 13.98
CA ASN A 127 8.69 8.08 13.71
C ASN A 127 10.11 7.65 13.28
N LEU A 128 11.11 8.52 13.32
CA LEU A 128 12.48 8.22 12.87
C LEU A 128 12.50 7.54 11.48
N ALA A 129 11.63 8.03 10.58
CA ALA A 129 11.44 7.42 9.27
C ALA A 129 12.72 7.46 8.43
N ASN A 130 13.01 6.37 7.72
CA ASN A 130 14.09 6.37 6.74
C ASN A 130 13.71 7.26 5.55
N LEU A 131 14.42 8.37 5.38
CA LEU A 131 14.15 9.36 4.34
C LEU A 131 14.70 8.97 2.97
N HIS A 132 15.69 8.07 2.93
CA HIS A 132 16.38 7.65 1.70
C HIS A 132 16.44 6.12 1.58
N PRO A 133 15.29 5.42 1.55
CA PRO A 133 15.26 3.98 1.38
C PRO A 133 15.74 3.59 -0.03
N HIS A 134 16.36 2.42 -0.14
CA HIS A 134 16.80 1.90 -1.44
C HIS A 134 15.59 1.68 -2.37
N PRO A 135 15.64 2.07 -3.67
CA PRO A 135 14.49 1.99 -4.58
C PRO A 135 13.89 0.59 -4.72
N ALA A 136 14.72 -0.47 -4.76
CA ALA A 136 14.23 -1.83 -4.79
C ALA A 136 13.45 -2.19 -3.53
N TYR A 137 13.88 -1.72 -2.35
CA TYR A 137 13.17 -1.94 -1.10
C TYR A 137 11.80 -1.22 -1.11
N VAL A 138 11.75 0.00 -1.61
CA VAL A 138 10.50 0.75 -1.82
C VAL A 138 9.55 0.01 -2.76
N ALA A 139 10.07 -0.53 -3.86
CA ALA A 139 9.27 -1.26 -4.84
C ALA A 139 8.53 -2.46 -4.21
N PHE A 140 9.21 -3.22 -3.36
CA PHE A 140 8.68 -4.45 -2.78
C PHE A 140 7.87 -4.25 -1.49
N TYR A 141 8.27 -3.28 -0.64
CA TYR A 141 7.79 -3.25 0.74
C TYR A 141 7.02 -1.99 1.13
N TYR A 142 7.08 -0.90 0.32
CA TYR A 142 6.42 0.34 0.68
C TYR A 142 5.05 0.45 0.02
N SER A 143 3.99 0.41 0.81
CA SER A 143 2.62 0.71 0.39
C SER A 143 2.38 2.22 0.19
N HIS A 144 3.20 3.07 0.83
CA HIS A 144 3.20 4.53 0.68
C HIS A 144 4.50 4.99 0.02
N PRO A 145 4.49 6.10 -0.75
CA PRO A 145 5.74 6.70 -1.21
C PRO A 145 6.64 7.08 -0.03
N PRO A 146 7.98 7.04 -0.18
CA PRO A 146 8.89 7.58 0.83
C PRO A 146 8.50 9.00 1.22
N LEU A 147 8.56 9.33 2.52
CA LEU A 147 8.09 10.62 3.02
C LEU A 147 8.83 11.81 2.38
N ALA A 148 10.14 11.66 2.10
CA ALA A 148 10.91 12.69 1.40
C ALA A 148 10.37 12.95 -0.01
N GLU A 149 10.18 11.88 -0.82
CA GLU A 149 9.61 11.96 -2.17
C GLU A 149 8.22 12.59 -2.14
N ARG A 150 7.39 12.21 -1.18
CA ARG A 150 6.03 12.73 -1.05
C ARG A 150 6.03 14.22 -0.72
N VAL A 151 6.89 14.66 0.20
CA VAL A 151 7.04 16.07 0.58
C VAL A 151 7.54 16.91 -0.59
N GLU A 152 8.57 16.45 -1.32
CA GLU A 152 9.08 17.14 -2.51
C GLU A 152 8.01 17.30 -3.58
N ARG A 153 7.25 16.23 -3.83
CA ARG A 153 6.15 16.28 -4.79
C ARG A 153 5.05 17.26 -4.39
N LEU A 154 4.63 17.26 -3.12
CA LEU A 154 3.63 18.20 -2.62
C LEU A 154 4.10 19.65 -2.78
N GLN A 155 5.37 19.93 -2.51
CA GLN A 155 5.95 21.27 -2.70
C GLN A 155 5.99 21.69 -4.18
N ALA A 156 6.32 20.75 -5.08
CA ALA A 156 6.29 21.02 -6.51
C ALA A 156 4.87 21.34 -7.00
N MET A 157 3.85 20.67 -6.47
CA MET A 157 2.45 20.94 -6.80
C MET A 157 1.98 22.32 -6.34
N ASP A 158 2.42 22.78 -5.16
CA ASP A 158 2.13 24.14 -4.66
C ASP A 158 2.78 25.22 -5.53
N GLY A 159 4.02 24.97 -6.01
CA GLY A 159 4.77 25.89 -6.87
C GLY A 159 4.25 26.00 -8.30
N THR A 160 3.53 24.99 -8.78
CA THR A 160 2.89 24.98 -10.11
C THR A 160 1.44 25.45 -10.08
N GLY A 161 0.95 25.85 -8.89
CA GLY A 161 -0.42 26.27 -8.65
C GLY A 161 -0.79 27.52 -9.39
N LEU A 162 -1.58 27.33 -10.41
CA LEU A 162 -2.65 28.19 -10.92
C LEU A 162 -2.44 29.70 -10.68
N SER A 163 -1.61 30.30 -11.55
CA SER A 163 -1.74 31.72 -11.92
C SER A 163 -2.95 31.90 -12.84
#